data_f87993a0f8cff89ab0b6ccc0d17d0aa1
#
_entry.id   f87993a0f8cff89ab0b6ccc0d17d0aa1
#
_cell.length_a   1.000
_cell.length_b   1.000
_cell.length_c   1.000
_cell.angle_alpha   90.00
_cell.angle_beta   90.00
_cell.angle_gamma   90.00
#
_symmetry.space_group_name_H-M   'P 1'
#
loop_
_entity.id
_entity.type
_entity.pdbx_description
1 polymer ?
#
loop_
_entity_poly.entity_id
_entity_poly.type
_entity_poly.pdbx_seq_one_letter_code
_entity_poly.pdbx_strand_id
1 'polypeptide(L)'
;MKTAYGYKLFRKDASGNLHPLYVNSAETIPLNEWMFAKSGERTENGKVKSKLGELAYRGGWHINDLCPYVVHIYGKKYCENGKEIEPHTGRRYNKVQKTENVWCLMEYETTIDCQEEANEKGRNKNGKIIPKNAQLEMVNLHGFYRYKTSPTMYGTWIIAGNMRVIREMKYEEVVEKCAEYGLKPLPIG
;
A
#
# COMPACT_ATOMS: atom_id res chain seq x y z
N MET A 1 18.73 1.70 -14.39
CA MET A 1 17.72 1.88 -13.32
C MET A 1 17.66 0.59 -12.50
N LYS A 2 17.75 0.68 -11.18
CA LYS A 2 17.54 -0.47 -10.29
C LYS A 2 16.06 -0.58 -9.96
N THR A 3 15.53 -1.79 -9.94
CA THR A 3 14.11 -2.06 -9.69
C THR A 3 13.89 -3.25 -8.77
N ALA A 4 12.70 -3.33 -8.20
CA ALA A 4 12.21 -4.47 -7.45
C ALA A 4 10.72 -4.67 -7.72
N TYR A 5 10.18 -5.80 -7.29
CA TYR A 5 8.78 -6.16 -7.48
C TYR A 5 8.02 -6.14 -6.16
N GLY A 6 6.73 -5.89 -6.28
CA GLY A 6 5.82 -5.92 -5.16
C GLY A 6 4.38 -6.01 -5.62
N TYR A 7 3.44 -5.71 -4.72
CA TYR A 7 2.02 -5.92 -4.94
C TYR A 7 1.24 -4.70 -4.50
N LYS A 8 0.23 -4.33 -5.29
CA LYS A 8 -0.65 -3.23 -4.95
C LYS A 8 -2.09 -3.55 -5.32
N LEU A 9 -3.00 -3.13 -4.47
CA LEU A 9 -4.42 -3.24 -4.71
C LEU A 9 -4.94 -1.97 -5.39
N PHE A 10 -5.68 -2.14 -6.48
CA PHE A 10 -6.34 -1.08 -7.21
C PHE A 10 -7.84 -1.32 -7.28
N ARG A 11 -8.60 -0.28 -7.54
CA ARG A 11 -10.00 -0.37 -7.93
C ARG A 11 -10.06 -0.42 -9.46
N LYS A 12 -10.83 -1.36 -9.99
CA LYS A 12 -11.11 -1.49 -11.42
C LYS A 12 -12.51 -0.97 -11.70
N ASP A 13 -12.65 -0.07 -12.63
CA ASP A 13 -13.96 0.44 -13.03
C ASP A 13 -14.67 -0.50 -14.03
N ALA A 14 -15.92 -0.16 -14.37
CA ALA A 14 -16.71 -0.96 -15.30
C ALA A 14 -16.11 -1.04 -16.72
N SER A 15 -15.26 -0.08 -17.09
CA SER A 15 -14.56 -0.06 -18.37
C SER A 15 -13.23 -0.81 -18.34
N GLY A 16 -12.84 -1.36 -17.18
CA GLY A 16 -11.61 -2.11 -17.00
C GLY A 16 -10.39 -1.27 -16.63
N ASN A 17 -10.54 0.02 -16.38
CA ASN A 17 -9.45 0.90 -15.99
C ASN A 17 -9.11 0.74 -14.50
N LEU A 18 -7.82 0.81 -14.18
CA LEU A 18 -7.32 0.78 -12.81
C LEU A 18 -7.25 2.20 -12.23
N HIS A 19 -7.60 2.31 -10.96
CA HIS A 19 -7.56 3.55 -10.20
C HIS A 19 -6.97 3.30 -8.81
N PRO A 20 -6.23 4.27 -8.22
CA PRO A 20 -5.84 4.19 -6.81
C PRO A 20 -7.06 4.06 -5.91
N LEU A 21 -6.93 3.36 -4.78
CA LEU A 21 -8.07 3.12 -3.88
C LEU A 21 -8.55 4.38 -3.16
N TYR A 22 -7.63 5.22 -2.70
CA TYR A 22 -7.95 6.27 -1.73
C TYR A 22 -7.49 7.66 -2.15
N VAL A 23 -6.19 7.88 -2.30
CA VAL A 23 -5.60 9.15 -2.70
C VAL A 23 -5.52 9.20 -4.23
N ASN A 24 -5.84 10.33 -4.83
CA ASN A 24 -5.89 10.51 -6.29
C ASN A 24 -6.74 9.44 -7.01
N SER A 25 -7.83 9.05 -6.40
CA SER A 25 -8.64 7.91 -6.83
C SER A 25 -9.37 8.06 -8.18
N ALA A 26 -9.35 9.25 -8.75
CA ALA A 26 -9.85 9.50 -10.11
C ALA A 26 -8.79 9.28 -11.20
N GLU A 27 -7.50 9.18 -10.83
CA GLU A 27 -6.42 8.95 -11.78
C GLU A 27 -6.54 7.56 -12.41
N THR A 28 -6.35 7.48 -13.72
CA THR A 28 -6.29 6.21 -14.44
C THR A 28 -4.85 5.73 -14.51
N ILE A 29 -4.62 4.46 -14.15
CA ILE A 29 -3.30 3.85 -14.11
C ILE A 29 -3.13 2.91 -15.30
N PRO A 30 -2.26 3.23 -16.27
CA PRO A 30 -1.99 2.36 -17.41
C PRO A 30 -1.14 1.15 -17.01
N LEU A 31 -1.19 0.08 -17.80
CA LEU A 31 -0.30 -1.07 -17.69
C LEU A 31 1.04 -0.79 -18.38
N ASN A 32 2.11 -1.32 -17.80
CA ASN A 32 3.47 -1.29 -18.36
C ASN A 32 4.07 0.09 -18.65
N GLU A 33 3.52 1.14 -18.07
CA GLU A 33 4.06 2.49 -18.16
C GLU A 33 4.63 2.93 -16.81
N TRP A 34 5.83 3.50 -16.83
CA TRP A 34 6.43 4.11 -15.66
C TRP A 34 5.69 5.39 -15.29
N MET A 35 5.32 5.49 -14.03
CA MET A 35 4.58 6.63 -13.49
C MET A 35 5.25 7.17 -12.23
N PHE A 36 5.59 8.44 -12.25
CA PHE A 36 6.01 9.15 -11.04
C PHE A 36 4.81 9.38 -10.11
N ALA A 37 5.06 9.23 -8.83
CA ALA A 37 4.07 9.54 -7.81
C ALA A 37 3.74 11.04 -7.81
N LYS A 38 2.48 11.34 -7.52
CA LYS A 38 1.96 12.70 -7.35
C LYS A 38 1.52 12.90 -5.91
N SER A 39 1.70 14.10 -5.39
CA SER A 39 1.11 14.44 -4.11
C SER A 39 -0.41 14.43 -4.19
N GLY A 40 -1.06 13.97 -3.12
CA GLY A 40 -2.48 14.16 -2.94
C GLY A 40 -2.80 15.59 -2.50
N GLU A 41 -4.07 15.96 -2.57
CA GLU A 41 -4.55 17.24 -2.07
C GLU A 41 -4.41 17.31 -0.55
N ARG A 42 -3.77 18.37 -0.05
CA ARG A 42 -3.58 18.58 1.38
C ARG A 42 -4.83 19.15 2.04
N THR A 43 -5.03 18.76 3.29
CA THR A 43 -6.03 19.36 4.18
C THR A 43 -5.42 20.51 4.98
N GLU A 44 -6.28 21.30 5.62
CA GLU A 44 -5.84 22.37 6.54
C GLU A 44 -4.97 21.86 7.69
N ASN A 45 -5.13 20.59 8.08
CA ASN A 45 -4.35 19.95 9.13
C ASN A 45 -3.01 19.34 8.63
N GLY A 46 -2.59 19.64 7.40
CA GLY A 46 -1.36 19.11 6.81
C GLY A 46 -1.41 17.62 6.47
N LYS A 47 -2.58 17.01 6.51
CA LYS A 47 -2.83 15.63 6.10
C LYS A 47 -3.20 15.58 4.61
N VAL A 48 -3.46 14.40 4.07
CA VAL A 48 -3.89 14.23 2.69
C VAL A 48 -5.36 13.81 2.63
N LYS A 49 -6.11 14.39 1.69
CA LYS A 49 -7.48 13.98 1.39
C LYS A 49 -7.51 12.60 0.77
N SER A 50 -8.45 11.78 1.20
CA SER A 50 -8.70 10.46 0.63
C SER A 50 -10.18 10.08 0.74
N LYS A 51 -10.57 8.99 0.08
CA LYS A 51 -11.91 8.39 0.26
C LYS A 51 -12.18 7.88 1.68
N LEU A 52 -11.15 7.69 2.49
CA LEU A 52 -11.27 7.30 3.90
C LEU A 52 -11.26 8.50 4.85
N GLY A 53 -11.25 9.73 4.33
CA GLY A 53 -11.05 10.95 5.09
C GLY A 53 -9.59 11.39 5.07
N GLU A 54 -9.16 12.09 6.11
CA GLU A 54 -7.77 12.56 6.23
C GLU A 54 -6.83 11.44 6.63
N LEU A 55 -5.77 11.25 5.84
CA LEU A 55 -4.70 10.28 6.11
C LEU A 55 -3.37 10.98 6.40
N ALA A 56 -2.48 10.30 7.12
CA ALA A 56 -1.11 10.74 7.28
C ALA A 56 -0.45 10.93 5.91
N TYR A 57 0.25 12.05 5.75
CA TYR A 57 0.87 12.39 4.48
C TYR A 57 2.20 11.64 4.29
N ARG A 58 2.19 10.69 3.37
CA ARG A 58 3.37 9.98 2.87
C ARG A 58 3.28 9.94 1.36
N GLY A 59 3.79 10.97 0.71
CA GLY A 59 3.76 11.09 -0.75
C GLY A 59 4.62 10.01 -1.40
N GLY A 60 4.02 9.23 -2.29
CA GLY A 60 4.64 8.12 -2.99
C GLY A 60 3.64 6.99 -3.26
N TRP A 61 4.04 6.05 -4.11
CA TRP A 61 3.27 4.84 -4.36
C TRP A 61 3.42 3.87 -3.20
N HIS A 62 2.31 3.42 -2.62
CA HIS A 62 2.30 2.42 -1.54
C HIS A 62 2.19 1.02 -2.14
N ILE A 63 3.23 0.23 -1.96
CA ILE A 63 3.38 -1.11 -2.55
C ILE A 63 3.70 -2.10 -1.42
N ASN A 64 3.04 -3.25 -1.38
CA ASN A 64 3.40 -4.32 -0.44
C ASN A 64 4.58 -5.10 -1.01
N ASP A 65 5.61 -5.34 -0.21
CA ASP A 65 6.85 -5.99 -0.66
C ASP A 65 6.77 -7.52 -0.68
N LEU A 66 5.98 -8.13 0.18
CA LEU A 66 6.04 -9.55 0.46
C LEU A 66 5.02 -10.38 -0.31
N CYS A 67 3.75 -10.01 -0.20
CA CYS A 67 2.64 -10.73 -0.82
C CYS A 67 1.42 -9.84 -1.01
N PRO A 68 0.47 -10.23 -1.88
CA PRO A 68 -0.75 -9.45 -2.13
C PRO A 68 -1.76 -9.64 -0.99
N TYR A 69 -1.41 -9.13 0.18
CA TYR A 69 -2.20 -9.25 1.40
C TYR A 69 -2.14 -7.97 2.21
N VAL A 70 -3.29 -7.45 2.59
CA VAL A 70 -3.39 -6.26 3.43
C VAL A 70 -4.49 -6.42 4.46
N VAL A 71 -4.09 -6.24 5.69
CA VAL A 71 -4.87 -6.47 6.89
C VAL A 71 -5.98 -5.43 7.10
N HIS A 72 -5.81 -4.20 6.66
CA HIS A 72 -6.62 -3.06 7.11
C HIS A 72 -7.44 -2.35 6.04
N ILE A 73 -7.54 -2.89 4.84
CA ILE A 73 -8.15 -2.16 3.72
C ILE A 73 -9.69 -2.17 3.75
N TYR A 74 -10.31 -3.13 4.40
CA TYR A 74 -11.73 -3.37 4.18
C TYR A 74 -12.66 -3.12 5.35
N GLY A 75 -12.20 -2.43 6.36
CA GLY A 75 -13.07 -1.81 7.32
C GLY A 75 -13.92 -2.69 8.27
N LYS A 76 -13.88 -4.00 8.35
CA LYS A 76 -14.48 -4.82 9.42
C LYS A 76 -13.62 -6.03 9.70
N LYS A 77 -13.84 -6.73 10.79
CA LYS A 77 -13.12 -7.95 11.14
C LYS A 77 -12.83 -8.82 9.92
N TYR A 78 -11.58 -9.21 9.76
CA TYR A 78 -11.18 -10.20 8.78
C TYR A 78 -10.49 -11.34 9.51
N CYS A 79 -10.29 -12.45 8.81
CA CYS A 79 -9.65 -13.61 9.39
C CYS A 79 -8.18 -13.67 8.95
N GLU A 80 -7.28 -13.66 9.90
CA GLU A 80 -5.89 -13.99 9.69
C GLU A 80 -5.68 -15.46 10.06
N ASN A 81 -5.17 -16.25 9.13
CA ASN A 81 -4.97 -17.69 9.33
C ASN A 81 -6.24 -18.42 9.84
N GLY A 82 -7.41 -17.98 9.38
CA GLY A 82 -8.69 -18.56 9.79
C GLY A 82 -9.23 -18.09 11.16
N LYS A 83 -8.54 -17.14 11.81
CA LYS A 83 -8.98 -16.54 13.09
C LYS A 83 -9.44 -15.11 12.88
N GLU A 84 -10.57 -14.76 13.49
CA GLU A 84 -10.99 -13.36 13.56
C GLU A 84 -10.01 -12.58 14.43
N ILE A 85 -9.56 -11.44 13.92
CA ILE A 85 -8.75 -10.52 14.69
C ILE A 85 -9.48 -9.21 14.94
N GLU A 86 -9.25 -8.66 16.12
CA GLU A 86 -9.81 -7.37 16.49
C GLU A 86 -9.19 -6.24 15.65
N PRO A 87 -10.00 -5.32 15.15
CA PRO A 87 -9.49 -4.17 14.40
C PRO A 87 -8.66 -3.25 15.30
N HIS A 88 -7.44 -2.94 14.90
CA HIS A 88 -6.55 -2.05 15.65
C HIS A 88 -7.08 -0.61 15.83
N THR A 89 -8.07 -0.22 15.04
CA THR A 89 -8.56 1.17 14.99
C THR A 89 -10.04 1.31 15.32
N GLY A 90 -10.73 0.24 15.72
CA GLY A 90 -12.19 0.23 15.90
C GLY A 90 -12.99 0.40 14.59
N ARG A 91 -12.31 0.48 13.43
CA ARG A 91 -12.98 0.56 12.12
C ARG A 91 -13.65 -0.78 11.79
N ARG A 92 -14.75 -0.69 11.06
CA ARG A 92 -15.46 -1.89 10.59
C ARG A 92 -14.77 -2.45 9.34
N TYR A 93 -14.45 -3.74 9.33
CA TYR A 93 -13.82 -4.44 8.18
C TYR A 93 -14.84 -5.34 7.47
N ASN A 94 -14.81 -5.37 6.16
CA ASN A 94 -15.60 -6.30 5.38
C ASN A 94 -14.96 -7.70 5.46
N LYS A 95 -15.80 -8.73 5.55
CA LYS A 95 -15.34 -10.14 5.55
C LYS A 95 -14.94 -10.63 4.17
N VAL A 96 -15.21 -9.86 3.13
CA VAL A 96 -14.91 -10.20 1.74
C VAL A 96 -14.25 -9.03 1.05
N GLN A 97 -13.42 -9.34 0.06
CA GLN A 97 -12.87 -8.34 -0.83
C GLN A 97 -13.93 -7.88 -1.83
N LYS A 98 -14.01 -6.59 -2.08
CA LYS A 98 -14.90 -6.06 -3.12
C LYS A 98 -14.45 -6.57 -4.49
N THR A 99 -15.44 -6.93 -5.33
CA THR A 99 -15.17 -7.48 -6.67
C THR A 99 -14.43 -6.50 -7.60
N GLU A 100 -14.65 -5.20 -7.40
CA GLU A 100 -13.95 -4.15 -8.16
C GLU A 100 -12.49 -3.94 -7.73
N ASN A 101 -12.07 -4.51 -6.60
CA ASN A 101 -10.68 -4.41 -6.15
C ASN A 101 -9.86 -5.57 -6.70
N VAL A 102 -8.75 -5.24 -7.33
CA VAL A 102 -7.85 -6.21 -7.96
C VAL A 102 -6.41 -6.02 -7.49
N TRP A 103 -5.74 -7.12 -7.20
CA TRP A 103 -4.31 -7.11 -6.93
C TRP A 103 -3.53 -7.06 -8.24
N CYS A 104 -2.47 -6.27 -8.25
CA CYS A 104 -1.56 -6.18 -9.38
C CYS A 104 -0.13 -6.46 -8.95
N LEU A 105 0.61 -7.14 -9.83
CA LEU A 105 2.05 -7.23 -9.74
C LEU A 105 2.64 -5.89 -10.19
N MET A 106 3.52 -5.35 -9.36
CA MET A 106 4.16 -4.05 -9.53
C MET A 106 5.65 -4.20 -9.73
N GLU A 107 6.24 -3.30 -10.50
CA GLU A 107 7.67 -3.01 -10.47
C GLU A 107 7.87 -1.58 -10.01
N TYR A 108 8.86 -1.34 -9.16
CA TYR A 108 9.17 0.00 -8.65
C TYR A 108 10.67 0.27 -8.68
N GLU A 109 11.01 1.52 -8.82
CA GLU A 109 12.40 1.97 -8.87
C GLU A 109 13.04 2.00 -7.48
N THR A 110 14.27 1.46 -7.38
CA THR A 110 15.06 1.42 -6.14
C THR A 110 16.42 2.08 -6.32
N THR A 111 16.52 3.05 -7.22
CA THR A 111 17.80 3.73 -7.53
C THR A 111 18.35 4.47 -6.32
N ILE A 112 17.51 5.18 -5.58
CA ILE A 112 17.87 5.95 -4.38
C ILE A 112 17.21 5.36 -3.15
N ASP A 113 18.02 4.88 -2.20
CA ASP A 113 17.53 4.43 -0.90
C ASP A 113 17.37 5.65 0.03
N CYS A 114 16.11 5.96 0.37
CA CYS A 114 15.74 7.08 1.25
C CYS A 114 15.44 6.65 2.69
N GLN A 115 15.79 5.41 3.06
CA GLN A 115 15.41 4.86 4.37
C GLN A 115 15.96 5.64 5.54
N GLU A 116 17.23 6.03 5.48
CA GLU A 116 17.88 6.76 6.57
C GLU A 116 17.20 8.12 6.81
N GLU A 117 16.94 8.87 5.76
CA GLU A 117 16.22 10.16 5.85
C GLU A 117 14.81 10.00 6.40
N ALA A 118 14.08 8.98 5.93
CA ALA A 118 12.73 8.70 6.41
C ALA A 118 12.72 8.28 7.89
N ASN A 119 13.69 7.51 8.33
CA ASN A 119 13.87 7.10 9.72
C ASN A 119 14.16 8.30 10.62
N GLU A 120 15.02 9.20 10.19
CA GLU A 120 15.38 10.41 10.96
C GLU A 120 14.14 11.29 11.20
N LYS A 121 13.31 11.49 10.20
CA LYS A 121 12.06 12.25 10.33
C LYS A 121 11.02 11.54 11.19
N GLY A 122 11.13 10.24 11.34
CA GLY A 122 10.23 9.39 12.15
C GLY A 122 10.73 9.12 13.57
N ARG A 123 11.84 9.73 14.04
CA ARG A 123 12.30 9.54 15.42
C ARG A 123 11.25 9.99 16.42
N ASN A 124 11.10 9.22 17.50
CA ASN A 124 10.25 9.62 18.61
C ASN A 124 10.92 10.67 19.51
N LYS A 125 10.19 11.17 20.49
CA LYS A 125 10.66 12.18 21.45
C LYS A 125 11.92 11.75 22.23
N ASN A 126 12.17 10.45 22.35
CA ASN A 126 13.34 9.89 23.04
C ASN A 126 14.51 9.60 22.07
N GLY A 127 14.42 10.05 20.83
CA GLY A 127 15.43 9.84 19.81
C GLY A 127 15.49 8.42 19.22
N LYS A 128 14.53 7.55 19.53
CA LYS A 128 14.47 6.19 19.02
C LYS A 128 13.82 6.14 17.62
N ILE A 129 14.42 5.37 16.73
CA ILE A 129 13.83 5.06 15.42
C ILE A 129 12.68 4.06 15.60
N ILE A 130 11.50 4.43 15.14
CA ILE A 130 10.30 3.58 15.15
C ILE A 130 9.91 3.30 13.70
N PRO A 131 9.95 2.04 13.21
CA PRO A 131 9.68 1.72 11.81
C PRO A 131 8.34 2.24 11.27
N LYS A 132 7.28 2.22 12.09
CA LYS A 132 5.97 2.76 11.71
C LYS A 132 5.94 4.28 11.55
N ASN A 133 6.95 4.99 12.04
CA ASN A 133 7.04 6.44 11.97
C ASN A 133 7.93 6.91 10.82
N ALA A 134 8.63 6.02 10.11
CA ALA A 134 9.40 6.39 8.92
C ALA A 134 8.49 7.15 7.95
N GLN A 135 8.91 8.35 7.59
CA GLN A 135 8.07 9.27 6.82
C GLN A 135 8.91 10.28 6.06
N LEU A 136 8.56 10.46 4.79
CA LEU A 136 8.92 11.64 3.99
C LEU A 136 7.64 12.29 3.50
N GLU A 137 7.61 13.60 3.42
CA GLU A 137 6.48 14.36 2.86
C GLU A 137 6.20 13.94 1.42
N MET A 138 7.29 13.85 0.63
CA MET A 138 7.29 13.27 -0.70
C MET A 138 8.60 12.50 -0.86
N VAL A 139 8.53 11.23 -1.22
CA VAL A 139 9.72 10.46 -1.55
C VAL A 139 10.37 11.03 -2.83
N ASN A 140 11.70 10.93 -2.93
CA ASN A 140 12.39 11.26 -4.17
C ASN A 140 11.78 10.47 -5.33
N LEU A 141 11.58 11.11 -6.48
CA LEU A 141 10.96 10.48 -7.66
C LEU A 141 11.68 9.22 -8.14
N HIS A 142 12.98 9.08 -7.85
CA HIS A 142 13.79 7.89 -8.14
C HIS A 142 14.11 7.07 -6.89
N GLY A 143 13.45 7.36 -5.78
CA GLY A 143 13.73 6.80 -4.48
C GLY A 143 12.64 5.91 -3.93
N PHE A 144 12.97 5.27 -2.82
CA PHE A 144 12.05 4.45 -2.05
C PHE A 144 12.47 4.38 -0.58
N TYR A 145 11.53 4.03 0.28
CA TYR A 145 11.77 3.63 1.66
C TYR A 145 10.67 2.68 2.15
N ARG A 146 10.90 2.07 3.30
CA ARG A 146 9.97 1.12 3.92
C ARG A 146 9.41 1.68 5.23
N TYR A 147 8.14 1.37 5.49
CA TYR A 147 7.57 1.55 6.82
C TYR A 147 6.56 0.44 7.13
N LYS A 148 6.21 0.28 8.41
CA LYS A 148 5.16 -0.63 8.85
C LYS A 148 4.03 0.16 9.49
N THR A 149 2.79 -0.12 9.12
CA THR A 149 1.61 0.44 9.79
C THR A 149 1.46 -0.12 11.21
N SER A 150 1.82 -1.40 11.38
CA SER A 150 1.79 -2.11 12.66
C SER A 150 3.00 -3.04 12.77
N PRO A 151 3.56 -3.27 13.99
CA PRO A 151 4.63 -4.26 14.18
C PRO A 151 4.25 -5.68 13.76
N THR A 152 2.97 -6.01 13.78
CA THR A 152 2.44 -7.33 13.41
C THR A 152 2.09 -7.45 11.92
N MET A 153 2.31 -6.41 11.13
CA MET A 153 2.09 -6.42 9.70
C MET A 153 3.02 -7.44 9.01
N TYR A 154 2.46 -8.27 8.12
CA TYR A 154 3.25 -9.11 7.25
C TYR A 154 3.89 -8.28 6.14
N GLY A 155 5.22 -8.39 6.00
CA GLY A 155 5.98 -7.56 5.07
C GLY A 155 6.05 -6.10 5.52
N THR A 156 6.36 -5.24 4.57
CA THR A 156 6.41 -3.80 4.77
C THR A 156 5.68 -3.07 3.64
N TRP A 157 5.27 -1.85 3.92
CA TRP A 157 4.93 -0.91 2.87
C TRP A 157 6.21 -0.34 2.26
N ILE A 158 6.32 -0.44 0.94
CA ILE A 158 7.27 0.32 0.16
C ILE A 158 6.59 1.62 -0.24
N ILE A 159 7.26 2.73 -0.01
CA ILE A 159 6.88 4.03 -0.55
C ILE A 159 7.85 4.34 -1.68
N ALA A 160 7.39 4.32 -2.92
CA ALA A 160 8.23 4.52 -4.10
C ALA A 160 7.81 5.77 -4.89
N GLY A 161 8.81 6.44 -5.47
CA GLY A 161 8.59 7.62 -6.31
C GLY A 161 8.19 7.27 -7.74
N ASN A 162 8.57 6.09 -8.21
CA ASN A 162 8.34 5.65 -9.58
C ASN A 162 7.94 4.17 -9.62
N MET A 163 6.90 3.85 -10.36
CA MET A 163 6.41 2.48 -10.48
C MET A 163 5.78 2.23 -11.84
N ARG A 164 5.62 0.95 -12.20
CA ARG A 164 4.72 0.51 -13.27
C ARG A 164 3.91 -0.70 -12.82
N VAL A 165 2.70 -0.79 -13.31
CA VAL A 165 1.85 -1.97 -13.15
C VAL A 165 2.23 -2.97 -14.24
N ILE A 166 2.70 -4.15 -13.86
CA ILE A 166 3.06 -5.20 -14.81
C ILE A 166 1.82 -5.87 -15.35
N ARG A 167 0.95 -6.34 -14.45
CA ARG A 167 -0.31 -7.01 -14.79
C ARG A 167 -1.24 -7.14 -13.59
N GLU A 168 -2.49 -7.38 -13.86
CA GLU A 168 -3.42 -7.88 -12.85
C GLU A 168 -3.07 -9.33 -12.46
N MET A 169 -3.35 -9.66 -11.21
CA MET A 169 -3.24 -11.02 -10.69
C MET A 169 -4.62 -11.67 -10.64
N LYS A 170 -4.69 -12.94 -11.04
CA LYS A 170 -5.88 -13.74 -10.81
C LYS A 170 -6.00 -14.06 -9.31
N TYR A 171 -7.22 -14.23 -8.83
CA TYR A 171 -7.44 -14.52 -7.41
C TYR A 171 -6.70 -15.79 -6.94
N GLU A 172 -6.64 -16.82 -7.79
CA GLU A 172 -5.92 -18.05 -7.50
C GLU A 172 -4.42 -17.81 -7.29
N GLU A 173 -3.81 -16.90 -8.07
CA GLU A 173 -2.41 -16.49 -7.88
C GLU A 173 -2.21 -15.77 -6.55
N VAL A 174 -3.18 -14.93 -6.17
CA VAL A 174 -3.16 -14.22 -4.86
C VAL A 174 -3.20 -15.24 -3.73
N VAL A 175 -4.08 -16.23 -3.81
CA VAL A 175 -4.18 -17.32 -2.83
C VAL A 175 -2.88 -18.09 -2.72
N GLU A 176 -2.28 -18.51 -3.83
CA GLU A 176 -1.03 -19.25 -3.87
C GLU A 176 0.13 -18.44 -3.27
N LYS A 177 0.23 -17.18 -3.64
CA LYS A 177 1.29 -16.28 -3.12
C LYS A 177 1.16 -16.04 -1.63
N CYS A 178 -0.04 -15.82 -1.13
CA CYS A 178 -0.29 -15.68 0.30
C CYS A 178 0.01 -16.98 1.07
N ALA A 179 -0.31 -18.13 0.49
CA ALA A 179 -0.08 -19.43 1.12
C ALA A 179 1.41 -19.71 1.38
N GLU A 180 2.33 -19.16 0.58
CA GLU A 180 3.78 -19.24 0.83
C GLU A 180 4.17 -18.69 2.22
N TYR A 181 3.36 -17.79 2.77
CA TYR A 181 3.55 -17.12 4.05
C TYR A 181 2.54 -17.57 5.11
N GLY A 182 1.78 -18.64 4.84
CA GLY A 182 0.75 -19.14 5.75
C GLY A 182 -0.48 -18.24 5.85
N LEU A 183 -0.72 -17.37 4.88
CA LEU A 183 -1.81 -16.39 4.87
C LEU A 183 -2.95 -16.82 3.96
N LYS A 184 -4.17 -16.42 4.33
CA LYS A 184 -5.36 -16.55 3.48
C LYS A 184 -5.88 -15.15 3.14
N PRO A 185 -5.94 -14.78 1.85
CA PRO A 185 -6.59 -13.53 1.46
C PRO A 185 -8.10 -13.62 1.70
N LEU A 186 -8.74 -12.44 1.79
CA LEU A 186 -10.19 -12.37 1.87
C LEU A 186 -10.83 -12.96 0.61
N PRO A 187 -11.91 -13.76 0.74
CA PRO A 187 -12.64 -14.24 -0.42
C PRO A 187 -13.26 -13.07 -1.19
N ILE A 188 -13.40 -13.25 -2.49
CA ILE A 188 -14.10 -12.28 -3.34
C ILE A 188 -15.60 -12.45 -3.16
N GLY A 189 -16.27 -11.34 -2.93
CA GLY A 189 -17.72 -11.34 -2.76
C GLY A 189 -18.36 -10.02 -3.16
#